data_84719c0db35ce2b6a667a752575a8596
#
_entry.id   84719c0db35ce2b6a667a752575a8596
#
_cell.length_a   1.000
_cell.length_b   1.000
_cell.length_c   1.000
_cell.angle_alpha   90.00
_cell.angle_beta   90.00
_cell.angle_gamma   90.00
#
_symmetry.space_group_name_H-M   'P 1'
#
loop_
_entity.id
_entity.type
_entity.pdbx_description
1 polymer ?
#
loop_
_entity_poly.entity_id
_entity_poly.type
_entity_poly.pdbx_seq_one_letter_code
_entity_poly.pdbx_strand_id
1 'polypeptide(L)'
;SQICIRACQGARRSLRRRERARQRGAMALLSCRGFTSEDFARFHPGGSLGKRMYLKVADLYINNEKPMVGPDADIKSVIVEISSKRLGAAAVVDKGKLLGIITDGDLRRMLEQGGAIDGLRASDIMTASPRAIDHEELVVSALELMRENKITQLPVLKEGDYVGVIHMHDILKEGII
;
A
#
# COMPACT_ATOMS: atom_id res chain seq x y z
N SER A 1 -11.78 43.74 28.58
CA SER A 1 -11.88 42.38 28.03
C SER A 1 -10.82 42.02 27.00
N GLN A 2 -10.23 42.97 26.23
CA GLN A 2 -9.10 42.70 25.29
C GLN A 2 -7.77 42.37 26.01
N ILE A 3 -7.55 42.87 27.21
CA ILE A 3 -6.36 42.61 28.03
C ILE A 3 -6.30 41.12 28.45
N CYS A 4 -7.43 40.53 28.79
CA CYS A 4 -7.50 39.13 29.22
C CYS A 4 -7.19 38.17 28.07
N ILE A 5 -7.63 38.47 26.84
CA ILE A 5 -7.36 37.66 25.64
C ILE A 5 -5.86 37.68 25.28
N ARG A 6 -5.23 38.85 25.34
CA ARG A 6 -3.77 38.98 25.09
C ARG A 6 -2.92 38.24 26.13
N ALA A 7 -3.31 38.27 27.43
CA ALA A 7 -2.64 37.54 28.49
C ALA A 7 -2.76 36.01 28.29
N CYS A 8 -3.94 35.50 27.92
CA CYS A 8 -4.15 34.07 27.62
C CYS A 8 -3.37 33.61 26.38
N GLN A 9 -3.28 34.45 25.34
CA GLN A 9 -2.48 34.14 24.13
C GLN A 9 -0.98 34.13 24.44
N GLY A 10 -0.49 35.04 25.27
CA GLY A 10 0.89 35.06 25.74
C GLY A 10 1.26 33.81 26.55
N ALA A 11 0.40 33.41 27.49
CA ALA A 11 0.58 32.22 28.31
C ALA A 11 0.62 30.94 27.45
N ARG A 12 -0.26 30.80 26.47
CA ARG A 12 -0.26 29.65 25.54
C ARG A 12 1.00 29.59 24.66
N ARG A 13 1.55 30.74 24.24
CA ARG A 13 2.81 30.80 23.49
C ARG A 13 4.01 30.42 24.35
N SER A 14 4.05 30.84 25.62
CA SER A 14 5.12 30.49 26.55
C SER A 14 5.13 29.00 26.90
N LEU A 15 3.95 28.40 27.11
CA LEU A 15 3.80 26.97 27.35
C LEU A 15 4.29 26.15 26.16
N ARG A 16 3.89 26.49 24.94
CA ARG A 16 4.37 25.81 23.71
C ARG A 16 5.88 25.96 23.51
N ARG A 17 6.47 27.10 23.87
CA ARG A 17 7.93 27.29 23.81
C ARG A 17 8.67 26.40 24.82
N ARG A 18 8.16 26.29 26.05
CA ARG A 18 8.74 25.42 27.09
C ARG A 18 8.60 23.94 26.71
N GLU A 19 7.48 23.54 26.13
CA GLU A 19 7.25 22.18 25.66
C GLU A 19 8.19 21.79 24.50
N ARG A 20 8.36 22.67 23.52
CA ARG A 20 9.35 22.49 22.44
C ARG A 20 10.79 22.44 22.94
N ALA A 21 11.14 23.24 23.97
CA ALA A 21 12.47 23.21 24.57
C ALA A 21 12.73 21.89 25.32
N ARG A 22 11.73 21.38 26.05
CA ARG A 22 11.80 20.05 26.70
C ARG A 22 11.91 18.92 25.70
N GLN A 23 11.13 18.94 24.61
CA GLN A 23 11.20 17.96 23.54
C GLN A 23 12.57 17.97 22.85
N ARG A 24 13.13 19.16 22.55
CA ARG A 24 14.48 19.28 21.96
C ARG A 24 15.56 18.76 22.91
N GLY A 25 15.46 19.05 24.20
CA GLY A 25 16.39 18.55 25.22
C GLY A 25 16.31 17.03 25.36
N ALA A 26 15.10 16.44 25.37
CA ALA A 26 14.91 15.01 25.40
C ALA A 26 15.47 14.33 24.14
N MET A 27 15.23 14.89 22.96
CA MET A 27 15.78 14.37 21.71
C MET A 27 17.31 14.43 21.67
N ALA A 28 17.91 15.54 22.15
CA ALA A 28 19.36 15.67 22.23
C ALA A 28 19.98 14.64 23.19
N LEU A 29 19.34 14.39 24.34
CA LEU A 29 19.77 13.38 25.32
C LEU A 29 19.67 11.95 24.74
N LEU A 30 18.60 11.65 24.00
CA LEU A 30 18.45 10.36 23.31
C LEU A 30 19.53 10.16 22.24
N SER A 31 19.82 11.19 21.45
CA SER A 31 20.91 11.16 20.47
C SER A 31 22.27 10.97 21.11
N CYS A 32 22.55 11.65 22.25
CA CYS A 32 23.80 11.46 23.00
C CYS A 32 23.97 10.06 23.59
N ARG A 33 22.89 9.32 23.79
CA ARG A 33 22.91 7.93 24.29
C ARG A 33 22.93 6.88 23.17
N GLY A 34 23.06 7.30 21.91
CA GLY A 34 23.03 6.42 20.76
C GLY A 34 21.66 5.78 20.51
N PHE A 35 20.58 6.39 21.07
CA PHE A 35 19.20 5.90 20.88
C PHE A 35 18.78 6.06 19.42
N THR A 36 18.50 4.95 18.77
CA THR A 36 18.18 4.85 17.35
C THR A 36 16.67 4.83 17.10
N SER A 37 16.27 4.99 15.84
CA SER A 37 14.89 4.77 15.41
C SER A 37 14.42 3.33 15.69
N GLU A 38 15.36 2.38 15.63
CA GLU A 38 15.11 0.96 15.94
C GLU A 38 14.78 0.77 17.42
N ASP A 39 15.53 1.42 18.31
CA ASP A 39 15.23 1.37 19.75
C ASP A 39 13.85 1.97 20.04
N PHE A 40 13.50 3.09 19.39
CA PHE A 40 12.18 3.68 19.54
C PHE A 40 11.07 2.73 19.06
N ALA A 41 11.27 2.07 17.94
CA ALA A 41 10.31 1.11 17.39
C ALA A 41 10.11 -0.11 18.31
N ARG A 42 11.18 -0.60 18.98
CA ARG A 42 11.07 -1.68 19.98
C ARG A 42 10.22 -1.30 21.19
N PHE A 43 10.31 -0.04 21.66
CA PHE A 43 9.52 0.44 22.81
C PHE A 43 8.09 0.85 22.41
N HIS A 44 7.85 1.17 21.14
CA HIS A 44 6.54 1.60 20.62
C HIS A 44 6.17 0.83 19.32
N PRO A 45 6.04 -0.51 19.38
CA PRO A 45 5.82 -1.33 18.18
C PRO A 45 4.47 -1.03 17.47
N GLY A 46 3.47 -0.55 18.21
CA GLY A 46 2.18 -0.14 17.65
C GLY A 46 2.16 1.24 16.98
N GLY A 47 3.23 2.02 17.07
CA GLY A 47 3.35 3.32 16.43
C GLY A 47 3.65 3.21 14.93
N SER A 48 3.36 4.27 14.15
CA SER A 48 3.63 4.30 12.70
C SER A 48 5.10 4.02 12.37
N LEU A 49 6.04 4.48 13.18
CA LEU A 49 7.47 4.22 13.00
C LEU A 49 7.78 2.72 13.21
N GLY A 50 7.23 2.09 14.23
CA GLY A 50 7.40 0.66 14.49
C GLY A 50 6.83 -0.19 13.35
N LYS A 51 5.60 0.10 12.92
CA LYS A 51 4.97 -0.61 11.80
C LYS A 51 5.78 -0.51 10.51
N ARG A 52 6.37 0.65 10.21
CA ARG A 52 7.26 0.84 9.05
C ARG A 52 8.47 -0.08 9.03
N MET A 53 8.97 -0.48 10.20
CA MET A 53 10.19 -1.28 10.32
C MET A 53 9.94 -2.78 10.37
N TYR A 54 8.72 -3.21 10.72
CA TYR A 54 8.46 -4.63 10.98
C TYR A 54 7.28 -5.20 10.19
N LEU A 55 6.34 -4.36 9.71
CA LEU A 55 5.15 -4.85 9.03
C LEU A 55 5.51 -5.34 7.63
N LYS A 56 5.25 -6.61 7.37
CA LYS A 56 5.49 -7.26 6.09
C LYS A 56 4.25 -7.22 5.21
N VAL A 57 4.46 -7.36 3.92
CA VAL A 57 3.40 -7.52 2.93
C VAL A 57 2.52 -8.72 3.28
N ALA A 58 3.12 -9.80 3.81
CA ALA A 58 2.44 -11.01 4.28
C ALA A 58 1.35 -10.72 5.31
N ASP A 59 1.55 -9.74 6.19
CA ASP A 59 0.61 -9.41 7.26
C ASP A 59 -0.67 -8.74 6.74
N LEU A 60 -0.62 -8.14 5.55
CA LEU A 60 -1.75 -7.38 4.99
C LEU A 60 -2.48 -8.14 3.89
N TYR A 61 -1.78 -8.66 2.86
CA TYR A 61 -2.45 -9.26 1.71
C TYR A 61 -3.29 -10.50 2.08
N ILE A 62 -2.95 -11.19 3.17
CA ILE A 62 -3.67 -12.38 3.61
C ILE A 62 -5.14 -12.09 3.98
N ASN A 63 -5.45 -10.83 4.29
CA ASN A 63 -6.81 -10.38 4.60
C ASN A 63 -7.60 -10.00 3.35
N ASN A 64 -6.94 -9.96 2.19
CA ASN A 64 -7.55 -9.62 0.92
C ASN A 64 -8.01 -10.87 0.18
N GLU A 65 -8.98 -10.69 -0.70
CA GLU A 65 -9.35 -11.68 -1.68
C GLU A 65 -8.19 -11.88 -2.68
N LYS A 66 -8.15 -13.05 -3.31
CA LYS A 66 -7.15 -13.41 -4.32
C LYS A 66 -7.77 -13.38 -5.72
N PRO A 67 -7.88 -12.20 -6.37
CA PRO A 67 -8.45 -12.10 -7.70
C PRO A 67 -7.52 -12.72 -8.74
N MET A 68 -8.00 -13.72 -9.45
CA MET A 68 -7.20 -14.40 -10.47
C MET A 68 -8.06 -14.98 -11.59
N VAL A 69 -7.54 -14.94 -12.80
CA VAL A 69 -8.12 -15.55 -14.00
C VAL A 69 -7.05 -16.30 -14.79
N GLY A 70 -7.45 -17.28 -15.59
CA GLY A 70 -6.53 -17.89 -16.55
C GLY A 70 -6.31 -17.02 -17.79
N PRO A 71 -5.24 -17.25 -18.56
CA PRO A 71 -4.95 -16.48 -19.77
C PRO A 71 -6.05 -16.58 -20.85
N ASP A 72 -6.75 -17.71 -20.90
CA ASP A 72 -7.83 -17.98 -21.87
C ASP A 72 -9.21 -17.54 -21.38
N ALA A 73 -9.31 -16.94 -20.19
CA ALA A 73 -10.56 -16.47 -19.63
C ALA A 73 -11.21 -15.41 -20.53
N ASP A 74 -12.52 -15.46 -20.71
CA ASP A 74 -13.27 -14.44 -21.44
C ASP A 74 -13.37 -13.14 -20.63
N ILE A 75 -13.61 -12.03 -21.33
CA ILE A 75 -13.65 -10.70 -20.69
C ILE A 75 -14.81 -10.59 -19.68
N LYS A 76 -15.93 -11.28 -19.88
CA LYS A 76 -17.05 -11.26 -18.93
C LYS A 76 -16.63 -11.87 -17.60
N SER A 77 -15.93 -13.00 -17.65
CA SER A 77 -15.36 -13.65 -16.46
C SER A 77 -14.33 -12.74 -15.75
N VAL A 78 -13.48 -12.03 -16.49
CA VAL A 78 -12.54 -11.05 -15.93
C VAL A 78 -13.28 -9.93 -15.20
N ILE A 79 -14.32 -9.35 -15.82
CA ILE A 79 -15.12 -8.27 -15.22
C ILE A 79 -15.79 -8.76 -13.93
N VAL A 80 -16.37 -9.98 -13.94
CA VAL A 80 -17.01 -10.55 -12.76
C VAL A 80 -16.00 -10.76 -11.64
N GLU A 81 -14.81 -11.27 -11.94
CA GLU A 81 -13.76 -11.50 -10.95
C GLU A 81 -13.30 -10.18 -10.30
N ILE A 82 -12.99 -9.15 -11.09
CA ILE A 82 -12.58 -7.83 -10.59
C ILE A 82 -13.70 -7.22 -9.72
N SER A 83 -14.95 -7.28 -10.19
CA SER A 83 -16.10 -6.68 -9.50
C SER A 83 -16.42 -7.39 -8.19
N SER A 84 -16.33 -8.73 -8.17
CA SER A 84 -16.64 -9.54 -6.97
C SER A 84 -15.61 -9.34 -5.87
N LYS A 85 -14.33 -9.24 -6.22
CA LYS A 85 -13.21 -9.12 -5.29
C LYS A 85 -12.94 -7.68 -4.83
N ARG A 86 -13.48 -6.67 -5.53
CA ARG A 86 -13.42 -5.23 -5.16
C ARG A 86 -12.01 -4.66 -4.97
N LEU A 87 -11.01 -5.26 -5.60
CA LEU A 87 -9.62 -4.77 -5.56
C LEU A 87 -9.22 -3.99 -6.81
N GLY A 88 -10.16 -3.81 -7.77
CA GLY A 88 -9.94 -3.04 -8.99
C GLY A 88 -8.92 -3.66 -9.96
N ALA A 89 -8.53 -4.91 -9.73
CA ALA A 89 -7.61 -5.65 -10.58
C ALA A 89 -7.79 -7.16 -10.42
N ALA A 90 -7.41 -7.94 -11.46
CA ALA A 90 -7.27 -9.39 -11.39
C ALA A 90 -5.92 -9.81 -12.00
N ALA A 91 -5.25 -10.73 -11.35
CA ALA A 91 -4.02 -11.32 -11.87
C ALA A 91 -4.35 -12.36 -12.95
N VAL A 92 -3.58 -12.35 -14.02
CA VAL A 92 -3.62 -13.43 -15.02
C VAL A 92 -2.55 -14.44 -14.66
N VAL A 93 -2.98 -15.64 -14.33
CA VAL A 93 -2.13 -16.68 -13.74
C VAL A 93 -2.24 -17.96 -14.54
N ASP A 94 -1.10 -18.58 -14.84
CA ASP A 94 -1.02 -19.93 -15.40
C ASP A 94 -0.12 -20.79 -14.51
N LYS A 95 -0.66 -21.94 -14.08
CA LYS A 95 0.07 -22.91 -13.23
C LYS A 95 0.75 -22.27 -12.00
N GLY A 96 0.07 -21.31 -11.36
CA GLY A 96 0.60 -20.59 -10.20
C GLY A 96 1.49 -19.39 -10.56
N LYS A 97 1.97 -19.27 -11.78
CA LYS A 97 2.85 -18.17 -12.21
C LYS A 97 2.06 -16.97 -12.70
N LEU A 98 2.49 -15.79 -12.27
CA LEU A 98 1.93 -14.52 -12.69
C LEU A 98 2.39 -14.18 -14.12
N LEU A 99 1.46 -14.14 -15.06
CA LEU A 99 1.71 -13.74 -16.44
C LEU A 99 1.46 -12.24 -16.66
N GLY A 100 0.39 -11.73 -16.05
CA GLY A 100 -0.06 -10.37 -16.25
C GLY A 100 -1.03 -9.91 -15.18
N ILE A 101 -1.47 -8.66 -15.31
CA ILE A 101 -2.52 -8.07 -14.50
C ILE A 101 -3.51 -7.35 -15.42
N ILE A 102 -4.79 -7.39 -15.07
CA ILE A 102 -5.85 -6.62 -15.73
C ILE A 102 -6.47 -5.72 -14.67
N THR A 103 -6.52 -4.44 -14.93
CA THR A 103 -7.10 -3.42 -14.05
C THR A 103 -8.39 -2.84 -14.65
N ASP A 104 -9.17 -2.12 -13.84
CA ASP A 104 -10.33 -1.34 -14.34
C ASP A 104 -9.93 -0.37 -15.46
N GLY A 105 -8.70 0.15 -15.41
CA GLY A 105 -8.14 1.01 -16.45
C GLY A 105 -7.93 0.28 -17.77
N ASP A 106 -7.51 -0.98 -17.74
CA ASP A 106 -7.32 -1.81 -18.95
C ASP A 106 -8.67 -2.13 -19.58
N LEU A 107 -9.66 -2.49 -18.77
CA LEU A 107 -11.03 -2.73 -19.24
C LEU A 107 -11.63 -1.47 -19.89
N ARG A 108 -11.41 -0.30 -19.30
CA ARG A 108 -11.89 0.97 -19.86
C ARG A 108 -11.23 1.27 -21.19
N ARG A 109 -9.91 1.15 -21.30
CA ARG A 109 -9.18 1.34 -22.56
C ARG A 109 -9.65 0.38 -23.65
N MET A 110 -9.89 -0.87 -23.31
CA MET A 110 -10.44 -1.86 -24.23
C MET A 110 -11.82 -1.39 -24.79
N LEU A 111 -12.71 -0.91 -23.91
CA LEU A 111 -14.03 -0.43 -24.31
C LEU A 111 -13.94 0.84 -25.20
N GLU A 112 -13.01 1.76 -24.90
CA GLU A 112 -12.79 2.99 -25.67
C GLU A 112 -12.32 2.71 -27.10
N GLN A 113 -11.61 1.60 -27.34
CA GLN A 113 -11.15 1.19 -28.67
C GLN A 113 -12.28 0.65 -29.56
N GLY A 114 -13.50 0.49 -29.01
CA GLY A 114 -14.70 0.16 -29.80
C GLY A 114 -14.72 -1.25 -30.41
N GLY A 115 -13.84 -2.15 -29.94
CA GLY A 115 -13.79 -3.54 -30.39
C GLY A 115 -14.95 -4.38 -29.86
N ALA A 116 -15.30 -5.42 -30.59
CA ALA A 116 -16.21 -6.45 -30.07
C ALA A 116 -15.53 -7.16 -28.89
N ILE A 117 -16.22 -7.20 -27.75
CA ILE A 117 -15.74 -7.88 -26.53
C ILE A 117 -15.74 -9.39 -26.75
N ASP A 118 -16.65 -9.88 -27.62
CA ASP A 118 -16.77 -11.29 -27.92
C ASP A 118 -15.55 -11.80 -28.69
N GLY A 119 -14.89 -12.80 -28.11
CA GLY A 119 -13.67 -13.41 -28.68
C GLY A 119 -12.36 -12.94 -28.06
N LEU A 120 -12.33 -11.81 -27.33
CA LEU A 120 -11.14 -11.39 -26.59
C LEU A 120 -10.93 -12.26 -25.34
N ARG A 121 -9.65 -12.52 -25.04
CA ARG A 121 -9.18 -13.28 -23.89
C ARG A 121 -8.46 -12.37 -22.90
N ALA A 122 -8.29 -12.84 -21.68
CA ALA A 122 -7.52 -12.15 -20.64
C ALA A 122 -6.10 -11.83 -21.09
N SER A 123 -5.45 -12.74 -21.80
CA SER A 123 -4.12 -12.56 -22.39
C SER A 123 -4.02 -11.41 -23.39
N ASP A 124 -5.12 -11.06 -24.07
CA ASP A 124 -5.13 -10.02 -25.12
C ASP A 124 -5.12 -8.59 -24.54
N ILE A 125 -5.66 -8.44 -23.33
CA ILE A 125 -5.83 -7.13 -22.68
C ILE A 125 -4.95 -6.93 -21.44
N MET A 126 -4.28 -7.98 -20.95
CA MET A 126 -3.44 -7.89 -19.76
C MET A 126 -2.22 -7.01 -19.98
N THR A 127 -1.80 -6.31 -18.94
CA THR A 127 -0.44 -5.78 -18.85
C THR A 127 0.49 -6.92 -18.48
N ALA A 128 1.35 -7.34 -19.41
CA ALA A 128 2.29 -8.44 -19.19
C ALA A 128 3.44 -8.04 -18.26
N SER A 129 3.96 -9.02 -17.51
CA SER A 129 5.08 -8.83 -16.57
C SER A 129 4.89 -7.64 -15.64
N PRO A 130 3.78 -7.59 -14.88
CA PRO A 130 3.48 -6.46 -14.01
C PRO A 130 4.51 -6.34 -12.89
N ARG A 131 4.62 -5.15 -12.32
CA ARG A 131 5.35 -4.99 -11.06
C ARG A 131 4.68 -5.83 -9.99
N ALA A 132 5.47 -6.63 -9.30
CA ALA A 132 5.04 -7.48 -8.19
C ALA A 132 5.99 -7.29 -7.01
N ILE A 133 5.59 -7.76 -5.84
CA ILE A 133 6.40 -7.69 -4.63
C ILE A 133 6.43 -9.05 -3.94
N ASP A 134 7.54 -9.37 -3.28
CA ASP A 134 7.63 -10.57 -2.48
C ASP A 134 6.86 -10.42 -1.15
N HIS A 135 6.26 -11.50 -0.67
CA HIS A 135 5.45 -11.48 0.55
C HIS A 135 6.27 -11.16 1.81
N GLU A 136 7.58 -11.45 1.82
CA GLU A 136 8.48 -11.18 2.94
C GLU A 136 8.97 -9.72 2.99
N GLU A 137 8.77 -8.95 1.92
CA GLU A 137 9.16 -7.54 1.86
C GLU A 137 8.36 -6.69 2.84
N LEU A 138 8.95 -5.57 3.24
CA LEU A 138 8.29 -4.60 4.11
C LEU A 138 7.17 -3.86 3.36
N VAL A 139 6.11 -3.54 4.08
CA VAL A 139 4.99 -2.76 3.52
C VAL A 139 5.43 -1.38 3.04
N VAL A 140 6.51 -0.82 3.61
CA VAL A 140 7.08 0.46 3.16
C VAL A 140 7.62 0.34 1.73
N SER A 141 8.32 -0.76 1.41
CA SER A 141 8.81 -1.03 0.04
C SER A 141 7.64 -1.15 -0.94
N ALA A 142 6.54 -1.80 -0.54
CA ALA A 142 5.33 -1.86 -1.36
C ALA A 142 4.75 -0.46 -1.64
N LEU A 143 4.68 0.40 -0.62
CA LEU A 143 4.17 1.77 -0.76
C LEU A 143 5.05 2.61 -1.67
N GLU A 144 6.37 2.51 -1.56
CA GLU A 144 7.32 3.21 -2.42
C GLU A 144 7.17 2.76 -3.87
N LEU A 145 7.13 1.44 -4.10
CA LEU A 145 6.93 0.87 -5.43
C LEU A 145 5.61 1.32 -6.08
N MET A 146 4.53 1.38 -5.30
CA MET A 146 3.23 1.89 -5.75
C MET A 146 3.31 3.38 -6.15
N ARG A 147 3.99 4.22 -5.34
CA ARG A 147 4.13 5.65 -5.60
C ARG A 147 4.98 5.93 -6.83
N GLU A 148 6.12 5.28 -6.95
CA GLU A 148 7.02 5.44 -8.10
C GLU A 148 6.37 5.07 -9.43
N ASN A 149 5.57 3.99 -9.42
CA ASN A 149 4.90 3.49 -10.63
C ASN A 149 3.48 4.04 -10.81
N LYS A 150 2.99 4.89 -9.89
CA LYS A 150 1.63 5.48 -9.90
C LYS A 150 0.53 4.42 -9.98
N ILE A 151 0.70 3.34 -9.24
CA ILE A 151 -0.25 2.22 -9.14
C ILE A 151 -0.77 2.09 -7.71
N THR A 152 -1.92 1.50 -7.54
CA THR A 152 -2.59 1.33 -6.25
C THR A 152 -2.69 -0.12 -5.80
N GLN A 153 -2.38 -1.07 -6.67
CA GLN A 153 -2.37 -2.50 -6.41
C GLN A 153 -1.03 -3.10 -6.82
N LEU A 154 -0.55 -4.07 -6.05
CA LEU A 154 0.61 -4.89 -6.40
C LEU A 154 0.27 -6.36 -6.21
N PRO A 155 0.48 -7.19 -7.24
CA PRO A 155 0.52 -8.62 -7.08
C PRO A 155 1.60 -9.03 -6.09
N VAL A 156 1.28 -9.97 -5.21
CA VAL A 156 2.20 -10.51 -4.21
C VAL A 156 2.64 -11.89 -4.65
N LEU A 157 3.93 -12.13 -4.58
CA LEU A 157 4.56 -13.40 -4.92
C LEU A 157 5.13 -14.07 -3.67
N LYS A 158 5.09 -15.39 -3.65
CA LYS A 158 5.79 -16.24 -2.70
C LYS A 158 6.52 -17.32 -3.48
N GLU A 159 7.85 -17.38 -3.35
CA GLU A 159 8.69 -18.34 -4.09
C GLU A 159 8.43 -18.29 -5.62
N GLY A 160 8.06 -17.11 -6.12
CA GLY A 160 7.75 -16.88 -7.53
C GLY A 160 6.33 -17.27 -7.95
N ASP A 161 5.48 -17.74 -7.05
CA ASP A 161 4.09 -18.04 -7.31
C ASP A 161 3.18 -16.90 -6.84
N TYR A 162 2.11 -16.65 -7.59
CA TYR A 162 1.13 -15.64 -7.22
C TYR A 162 0.32 -16.09 -6.00
N VAL A 163 0.32 -15.28 -4.94
CA VAL A 163 -0.38 -15.59 -3.69
C VAL A 163 -1.49 -14.61 -3.34
N GLY A 164 -1.54 -13.43 -3.94
CA GLY A 164 -2.59 -12.44 -3.68
C GLY A 164 -2.25 -11.06 -4.17
N VAL A 165 -3.00 -10.05 -3.72
CA VAL A 165 -2.81 -8.63 -4.05
C VAL A 165 -2.78 -7.82 -2.76
N ILE A 166 -1.83 -6.88 -2.67
CA ILE A 166 -1.86 -5.82 -1.67
C ILE A 166 -2.37 -4.53 -2.30
N HIS A 167 -3.28 -3.83 -1.62
CA HIS A 167 -3.83 -2.57 -2.08
C HIS A 167 -3.32 -1.41 -1.24
N MET A 168 -3.12 -0.24 -1.84
CA MET A 168 -2.65 0.97 -1.14
C MET A 168 -3.53 1.34 0.06
N HIS A 169 -4.85 1.14 -0.01
CA HIS A 169 -5.74 1.39 1.12
C HIS A 169 -5.44 0.55 2.35
N ASP A 170 -4.93 -0.67 2.19
CA ASP A 170 -4.58 -1.53 3.32
C ASP A 170 -3.40 -0.95 4.07
N ILE A 171 -2.42 -0.44 3.32
CA ILE A 171 -1.24 0.24 3.87
C ILE A 171 -1.64 1.53 4.61
N LEU A 172 -2.56 2.31 4.02
CA LEU A 172 -3.05 3.55 4.62
C LEU A 172 -3.86 3.31 5.91
N LYS A 173 -4.66 2.23 5.98
CA LYS A 173 -5.38 1.83 7.21
C LYS A 173 -4.43 1.56 8.37
N GLU A 174 -3.23 1.04 8.10
CA GLU A 174 -2.20 0.82 9.11
C GLU A 174 -1.51 2.10 9.59
N GLY A 175 -1.80 3.23 8.98
CA GLY A 175 -1.21 4.53 9.34
C GLY A 175 0.25 4.67 8.88
N ILE A 176 0.65 3.92 7.87
CA ILE A 176 1.97 4.01 7.24
C ILE A 176 1.89 5.04 6.11
N ILE A 177 2.24 6.30 6.44
CA ILE A 177 2.22 7.43 5.51
C ILE A 177 3.61 8.06 5.46
#